data_d40277bd45d63dec5b9e57f4ab7246a2
#
_entry.id   d40277bd45d63dec5b9e57f4ab7246a2
#
_cell.length_a   1.000
_cell.length_b   1.000
_cell.length_c   1.000
_cell.angle_alpha   90.00
_cell.angle_beta   90.00
_cell.angle_gamma   90.00
#
_symmetry.space_group_name_H-M   'P 1'
#
loop_
_entity.id
_entity.type
_entity.pdbx_description
1 polymer ?
#
loop_
_entity_poly.entity_id
_entity_poly.type
_entity_poly.pdbx_seq_one_letter_code
_entity_poly.pdbx_strand_id
1 'polypeptide(L)'
;MKTKSLLLATALLMSTSALAQKNTFKGVVLDDLGEPVIGATVQVKGVKGAGAITDLDGNFVIDADANQTLVITYIGYKDAEIRPSANMKITLKQDDKALDEVVVVGYGVQKKSVVTAAIAKVSTEDLAGKSPVRVDNALKGLAAGVNVTSSSGQPGASPKVRIRGTGTISNSDPLYIVDGMPIEGGLDYLNPSDIESIEVLKDAASGAIYGARAANGVILVTTKKGKIGKAQINYNFSYGWQSAWKKRDVTSATDYAILQNERAVNGGQAPIYADPYKLTDSNGNPINGFGTDWQDLVFNDNAPVQNHEVSISGASDKINYYLSMGYYKQEGIVGGNYGHSNYERLSMRSNNIYNVLDASKDRNFLNKLDVTVNMAYTRVKSTGIDANSIYGSVLGSALYLAPTLAPTVTNSNVAKKYYNTYEDPNKYDADGNITGTRDTYELLRDANGNYYTIPGMGGTYQEMNNPLAMM
;
A
#
# COMPACT_ATOMS: atom_id res chain seq x y z
N MET A 1 41.78 76.05 8.60
CA MET A 1 41.83 74.53 8.58
C MET A 1 40.50 73.81 8.39
N LYS A 2 39.30 74.44 8.44
CA LYS A 2 38.01 73.80 8.33
C LYS A 2 37.52 73.57 6.89
N THR A 3 38.00 74.31 5.91
CA THR A 3 37.61 74.22 4.53
C THR A 3 38.27 73.10 3.71
N LYS A 4 39.50 72.70 4.08
CA LYS A 4 40.22 71.60 3.42
C LYS A 4 39.71 70.22 3.82
N SER A 5 39.18 70.04 5.04
CA SER A 5 38.54 68.77 5.48
C SER A 5 37.24 68.52 4.87
N LEU A 6 36.46 69.57 4.49
CA LEU A 6 35.15 69.43 3.85
C LEU A 6 35.28 68.99 2.38
N LEU A 7 36.28 69.44 1.67
CA LEU A 7 36.59 69.06 0.29
C LEU A 7 37.11 67.64 0.17
N LEU A 8 37.83 67.10 1.17
CA LEU A 8 38.34 65.77 1.22
C LEU A 8 37.20 64.80 1.53
N ALA A 9 36.22 65.13 2.38
CA ALA A 9 35.06 64.35 2.71
C ALA A 9 34.06 64.22 1.51
N THR A 10 33.88 65.36 0.74
CA THR A 10 33.03 65.32 -0.49
C THR A 10 33.67 64.52 -1.63
N ALA A 11 35.01 64.57 -1.77
CA ALA A 11 35.70 63.73 -2.77
C ALA A 11 35.66 62.23 -2.42
N LEU A 12 35.67 61.87 -1.12
CA LEU A 12 35.56 60.48 -0.68
C LEU A 12 34.11 59.92 -0.82
N LEU A 13 33.08 60.78 -0.70
CA LEU A 13 31.68 60.41 -0.90
C LEU A 13 31.29 60.27 -2.39
N MET A 14 32.01 60.96 -3.29
CA MET A 14 31.79 60.82 -4.74
C MET A 14 32.50 59.55 -5.33
N SER A 15 33.49 58.97 -4.64
CA SER A 15 34.18 57.78 -5.14
C SER A 15 33.48 56.47 -4.83
N THR A 16 32.46 56.45 -3.97
CA THR A 16 31.70 55.21 -3.64
C THR A 16 30.46 54.95 -4.52
N SER A 17 30.10 55.92 -5.37
CA SER A 17 28.92 55.77 -6.30
C SER A 17 29.28 55.13 -7.63
N ALA A 18 30.52 54.74 -7.89
CA ALA A 18 30.96 54.19 -9.20
C ALA A 18 31.00 52.66 -9.32
N LEU A 19 30.44 51.90 -8.35
CA LEU A 19 30.63 50.45 -8.31
C LEU A 19 29.37 49.58 -8.46
N ALA A 20 28.27 50.13 -8.96
CA ALA A 20 27.07 49.33 -9.22
C ALA A 20 26.46 49.63 -10.58
N GLN A 21 27.27 49.58 -11.66
CA GLN A 21 26.72 49.62 -13.01
C GLN A 21 26.35 48.19 -13.45
N LYS A 22 25.11 47.78 -13.19
CA LYS A 22 24.57 46.55 -13.80
C LYS A 22 24.51 46.76 -15.31
N ASN A 23 25.19 45.89 -16.02
CA ASN A 23 25.12 45.89 -17.49
C ASN A 23 24.00 44.98 -17.97
N THR A 24 23.22 45.44 -18.92
CA THR A 24 22.19 44.63 -19.55
C THR A 24 22.80 43.79 -20.66
N PHE A 25 22.71 42.47 -20.53
CA PHE A 25 23.22 41.50 -21.50
C PHE A 25 22.08 40.89 -22.28
N LYS A 26 22.32 40.60 -23.57
CA LYS A 26 21.36 39.95 -24.47
C LYS A 26 21.99 38.64 -25.01
N GLY A 27 21.15 37.69 -25.28
CA GLY A 27 21.60 36.43 -25.89
C GLY A 27 20.43 35.62 -26.45
N VAL A 28 20.79 34.54 -27.15
CA VAL A 28 19.85 33.54 -27.68
C VAL A 28 20.27 32.17 -27.14
N VAL A 29 19.29 31.39 -26.75
CA VAL A 29 19.46 29.99 -26.32
C VAL A 29 18.95 29.07 -27.40
N LEU A 30 19.79 28.20 -27.90
CA LEU A 30 19.48 27.23 -28.96
C LEU A 30 19.72 25.82 -28.41
N ASP A 31 19.13 24.82 -29.05
CA ASP A 31 19.45 23.41 -28.82
C ASP A 31 20.64 22.96 -29.69
N ASP A 32 20.96 21.67 -29.64
CA ASP A 32 22.04 21.03 -30.39
C ASP A 32 21.72 20.89 -31.90
N LEU A 33 20.48 21.07 -32.32
CA LEU A 33 20.04 21.13 -33.71
C LEU A 33 20.02 22.57 -34.23
N GLY A 34 20.22 23.58 -33.39
CA GLY A 34 20.21 24.98 -33.72
C GLY A 34 18.81 25.61 -33.67
N GLU A 35 17.81 24.93 -33.13
CA GLU A 35 16.46 25.40 -32.92
C GLU A 35 16.36 26.27 -31.65
N PRO A 36 15.53 27.34 -31.60
CA PRO A 36 15.40 28.18 -30.42
C PRO A 36 14.74 27.44 -29.24
N VAL A 37 15.32 27.54 -28.06
CA VAL A 37 14.76 26.97 -26.82
C VAL A 37 13.86 28.01 -26.15
N ILE A 38 12.55 27.79 -26.23
CA ILE A 38 11.52 28.65 -25.66
C ILE A 38 11.31 28.33 -24.19
N GLY A 39 11.27 29.35 -23.31
CA GLY A 39 10.97 29.16 -21.90
C GLY A 39 12.17 28.68 -21.06
N ALA A 40 13.38 28.69 -21.58
CA ALA A 40 14.57 28.41 -20.77
C ALA A 40 14.78 29.50 -19.72
N THR A 41 15.16 29.09 -18.51
CA THR A 41 15.43 30.01 -17.42
C THR A 41 16.89 30.39 -17.39
N VAL A 42 17.18 31.69 -17.42
CA VAL A 42 18.52 32.26 -17.33
C VAL A 42 18.64 32.98 -15.97
N GLN A 43 19.50 32.54 -15.08
CA GLN A 43 19.65 33.11 -13.73
C GLN A 43 21.09 33.50 -13.45
N VAL A 44 21.28 34.53 -12.62
CA VAL A 44 22.58 34.89 -12.08
C VAL A 44 22.94 33.96 -10.92
N LYS A 45 24.02 33.24 -11.02
CA LYS A 45 24.47 32.26 -10.00
C LYS A 45 24.59 32.90 -8.62
N GLY A 46 23.87 32.36 -7.64
CA GLY A 46 23.93 32.83 -6.26
C GLY A 46 23.11 34.07 -5.91
N VAL A 47 22.38 34.66 -6.88
CA VAL A 47 21.51 35.82 -6.64
C VAL A 47 20.04 35.43 -6.78
N LYS A 48 19.30 35.46 -5.67
CA LYS A 48 17.85 35.19 -5.69
C LYS A 48 17.08 36.33 -6.38
N GLY A 49 16.24 35.97 -7.36
CA GLY A 49 15.34 36.93 -8.02
C GLY A 49 15.93 37.67 -9.22
N ALA A 50 17.20 37.44 -9.58
CA ALA A 50 17.80 37.97 -10.80
C ALA A 50 17.80 36.91 -11.89
N GLY A 51 16.79 36.93 -12.78
CA GLY A 51 16.66 35.95 -13.86
C GLY A 51 15.77 36.47 -14.98
N ALA A 52 15.85 35.83 -16.15
CA ALA A 52 15.07 36.06 -17.34
C ALA A 52 14.59 34.69 -17.91
N ILE A 53 13.55 34.73 -18.74
CA ILE A 53 13.03 33.55 -19.45
C ILE A 53 13.17 33.86 -20.95
N THR A 54 13.55 32.84 -21.74
CA THR A 54 13.67 33.00 -23.20
C THR A 54 12.31 33.10 -23.88
N ASP A 55 12.22 33.99 -24.89
CA ASP A 55 11.03 34.21 -25.71
C ASP A 55 10.86 33.12 -26.82
N LEU A 56 9.89 33.33 -27.73
CA LEU A 56 9.56 32.41 -28.82
C LEU A 56 10.72 32.17 -29.81
N ASP A 57 11.65 33.12 -29.91
CA ASP A 57 12.85 33.03 -30.74
C ASP A 57 14.09 32.64 -29.93
N GLY A 58 13.91 32.21 -28.68
CA GLY A 58 14.99 31.80 -27.75
C GLY A 58 15.78 32.98 -27.17
N ASN A 59 15.39 34.26 -27.42
CA ASN A 59 16.12 35.42 -26.96
C ASN A 59 15.84 35.70 -25.48
N PHE A 60 16.84 36.23 -24.78
CA PHE A 60 16.70 36.71 -23.41
C PHE A 60 17.44 38.04 -23.20
N VAL A 61 17.02 38.75 -22.17
CA VAL A 61 17.66 39.99 -21.71
C VAL A 61 17.81 39.88 -20.17
N ILE A 62 19.01 40.05 -19.66
CA ILE A 62 19.29 39.92 -18.23
C ILE A 62 20.26 41.01 -17.75
N ASP A 63 20.01 41.55 -16.57
CA ASP A 63 20.91 42.52 -15.88
C ASP A 63 21.85 41.74 -14.94
N ALA A 64 23.15 41.82 -15.22
CA ALA A 64 24.19 41.17 -14.44
C ALA A 64 25.48 41.98 -14.44
N ASP A 65 26.39 41.63 -13.50
CA ASP A 65 27.75 42.11 -13.53
C ASP A 65 28.61 41.26 -14.46
N ALA A 66 29.54 41.87 -15.19
CA ALA A 66 30.42 41.16 -16.14
C ALA A 66 31.23 40.01 -15.52
N ASN A 67 31.44 40.05 -14.22
CA ASN A 67 32.18 39.02 -13.46
C ASN A 67 31.31 37.91 -12.88
N GLN A 68 29.99 38.01 -13.00
CA GLN A 68 29.06 36.99 -12.53
C GLN A 68 28.97 35.83 -13.51
N THR A 69 28.43 34.71 -13.07
CA THR A 69 28.13 33.54 -13.93
C THR A 69 26.63 33.44 -14.13
N LEU A 70 26.22 33.30 -15.37
CA LEU A 70 24.84 32.96 -15.70
C LEU A 70 24.70 31.45 -15.74
N VAL A 71 23.61 30.94 -15.17
CA VAL A 71 23.20 29.54 -15.23
C VAL A 71 21.93 29.46 -16.07
N ILE A 72 21.98 28.69 -17.12
CA ILE A 72 20.86 28.48 -18.04
C ILE A 72 20.32 27.06 -17.83
N THR A 73 19.06 26.97 -17.45
CA THR A 73 18.39 25.69 -17.16
C THR A 73 17.14 25.54 -18.02
N TYR A 74 16.94 24.35 -18.55
CA TYR A 74 15.74 23.96 -19.26
C TYR A 74 15.45 22.47 -19.10
N ILE A 75 14.19 22.09 -18.98
CA ILE A 75 13.80 20.70 -18.76
C ILE A 75 14.25 19.83 -19.92
N GLY A 76 15.02 18.78 -19.64
CA GLY A 76 15.57 17.88 -20.66
C GLY A 76 16.94 18.27 -21.23
N TYR A 77 17.55 19.32 -20.71
CA TYR A 77 18.88 19.78 -21.14
C TYR A 77 19.82 19.90 -19.95
N LYS A 78 21.13 19.74 -20.20
CA LYS A 78 22.17 19.99 -19.19
C LYS A 78 22.29 21.46 -18.90
N ASP A 79 22.42 21.80 -17.63
CA ASP A 79 22.67 23.18 -17.21
C ASP A 79 23.93 23.73 -17.86
N ALA A 80 23.83 24.92 -18.45
CA ALA A 80 24.95 25.62 -19.02
C ALA A 80 25.37 26.79 -18.11
N GLU A 81 26.65 26.87 -17.80
CA GLU A 81 27.23 28.00 -17.06
C GLU A 81 28.09 28.83 -17.98
N ILE A 82 27.82 30.14 -18.10
CA ILE A 82 28.54 31.06 -18.98
C ILE A 82 28.75 32.41 -18.29
N ARG A 83 29.86 33.09 -18.64
CA ARG A 83 30.05 34.50 -18.23
C ARG A 83 29.31 35.43 -19.17
N PRO A 84 28.69 36.51 -18.65
CA PRO A 84 28.01 37.49 -19.49
C PRO A 84 28.92 38.11 -20.54
N SER A 85 28.45 38.16 -21.76
CA SER A 85 29.12 38.89 -22.86
C SER A 85 28.09 39.51 -23.79
N ALA A 86 28.49 40.46 -24.61
CA ALA A 86 27.57 41.08 -25.56
C ALA A 86 27.13 40.06 -26.62
N ASN A 87 25.81 39.92 -26.87
CA ASN A 87 25.22 39.02 -27.88
C ASN A 87 25.64 37.55 -27.74
N MET A 88 25.29 36.96 -26.60
CA MET A 88 25.57 35.56 -26.30
C MET A 88 24.77 34.59 -27.18
N LYS A 89 25.44 33.61 -27.77
CA LYS A 89 24.80 32.46 -28.39
C LYS A 89 25.12 31.21 -27.53
N ILE A 90 24.09 30.67 -26.91
CA ILE A 90 24.21 29.57 -25.94
C ILE A 90 23.58 28.35 -26.54
N THR A 91 24.34 27.25 -26.68
CA THR A 91 23.79 25.97 -27.14
C THR A 91 23.64 25.05 -25.93
N LEU A 92 22.41 24.67 -25.62
CA LEU A 92 22.11 23.66 -24.61
C LEU A 92 22.26 22.29 -25.24
N LYS A 93 22.96 21.41 -24.52
CA LYS A 93 23.06 19.99 -24.90
C LYS A 93 21.96 19.23 -24.21
N GLN A 94 21.28 18.35 -24.91
CA GLN A 94 20.31 17.47 -24.32
C GLN A 94 20.94 16.69 -23.17
N ASP A 95 20.21 16.59 -22.05
CA ASP A 95 20.62 15.74 -20.95
C ASP A 95 20.16 14.31 -21.23
N ASP A 96 21.05 13.50 -21.80
CA ASP A 96 20.79 12.10 -22.09
C ASP A 96 20.37 11.30 -20.82
N LYS A 97 20.60 11.85 -19.63
CA LYS A 97 20.15 11.26 -18.36
C LYS A 97 18.69 11.62 -18.02
N ALA A 98 18.18 12.75 -18.50
CA ALA A 98 16.79 13.16 -18.25
C ALA A 98 15.80 12.49 -19.23
N LEU A 99 16.26 11.98 -20.38
CA LEU A 99 15.44 11.30 -21.39
C LEU A 99 15.40 9.77 -21.25
N ASP A 100 16.21 9.20 -20.39
CA ASP A 100 16.23 7.77 -20.14
C ASP A 100 15.30 7.33 -19.01
N GLU A 101 14.06 7.79 -19.04
CA GLU A 101 12.99 7.06 -18.34
C GLU A 101 12.77 5.75 -19.12
N VAL A 102 13.52 4.75 -18.74
CA VAL A 102 13.51 3.43 -19.35
C VAL A 102 12.35 2.67 -18.78
N VAL A 103 11.47 2.20 -19.64
CA VAL A 103 10.38 1.29 -19.27
C VAL A 103 10.87 -0.13 -19.55
N VAL A 104 10.79 -0.99 -18.55
CA VAL A 104 11.03 -2.40 -18.73
C VAL A 104 9.88 -2.96 -19.56
N VAL A 105 10.14 -3.35 -20.80
CA VAL A 105 9.16 -3.98 -21.68
C VAL A 105 9.64 -5.39 -21.93
N GLY A 106 9.03 -6.33 -21.24
CA GLY A 106 9.35 -7.72 -21.36
C GLY A 106 10.72 -8.12 -20.83
N TYR A 107 11.50 -8.84 -21.63
CA TYR A 107 12.87 -9.24 -21.30
C TYR A 107 13.89 -8.18 -21.67
N GLY A 108 13.47 -6.98 -22.04
CA GLY A 108 14.33 -5.88 -22.47
C GLY A 108 13.90 -4.54 -21.88
N VAL A 109 14.77 -3.58 -22.03
CA VAL A 109 14.58 -2.21 -21.57
C VAL A 109 14.40 -1.34 -22.81
N GLN A 110 13.24 -0.67 -22.96
CA GLN A 110 12.98 0.27 -24.07
C GLN A 110 12.83 1.68 -23.54
N LYS A 111 13.21 2.67 -24.32
CA LYS A 111 12.99 4.08 -23.99
C LYS A 111 11.48 4.36 -23.99
N LYS A 112 10.98 5.05 -22.96
CA LYS A 112 9.56 5.41 -22.81
C LYS A 112 9.00 6.14 -24.04
N SER A 113 9.82 6.94 -24.70
CA SER A 113 9.48 7.65 -25.93
C SER A 113 9.19 6.74 -27.13
N VAL A 114 9.64 5.49 -27.10
CA VAL A 114 9.44 4.49 -28.17
C VAL A 114 8.21 3.61 -27.89
N VAL A 115 7.72 3.60 -26.65
CA VAL A 115 6.58 2.77 -26.27
C VAL A 115 5.27 3.52 -26.51
N THR A 116 4.63 3.22 -27.64
CA THR A 116 3.31 3.77 -28.03
C THR A 116 2.14 3.16 -27.26
N ALA A 117 2.39 2.23 -26.32
CA ALA A 117 1.39 1.49 -25.59
C ALA A 117 0.82 2.30 -24.39
N ALA A 118 -0.45 2.05 -24.05
CA ALA A 118 -1.09 2.65 -22.87
C ALA A 118 -0.56 2.07 -21.57
N ILE A 119 0.57 2.61 -21.08
CA ILE A 119 1.21 2.21 -19.82
C ILE A 119 0.81 3.20 -18.73
N ALA A 120 0.32 2.68 -17.59
CA ALA A 120 0.18 3.46 -16.36
C ALA A 120 1.36 3.15 -15.46
N LYS A 121 2.09 4.17 -15.03
CA LYS A 121 3.22 4.06 -14.09
C LYS A 121 2.79 4.61 -12.74
N VAL A 122 3.13 3.87 -11.69
CA VAL A 122 2.99 4.25 -10.29
C VAL A 122 4.39 4.30 -9.71
N SER A 123 4.77 5.43 -9.17
CA SER A 123 6.11 5.68 -8.63
C SER A 123 6.21 5.34 -7.13
N THR A 124 7.44 5.36 -6.61
CA THR A 124 7.68 5.20 -5.15
C THR A 124 6.98 6.30 -4.34
N GLU A 125 6.93 7.52 -4.86
CA GLU A 125 6.30 8.67 -4.21
C GLU A 125 4.78 8.47 -4.06
N ASP A 126 4.13 7.89 -5.08
CA ASP A 126 2.70 7.56 -5.05
C ASP A 126 2.38 6.46 -4.03
N LEU A 127 3.34 5.58 -3.76
CA LEU A 127 3.22 4.49 -2.79
C LEU A 127 3.51 4.95 -1.35
N ALA A 128 4.44 5.89 -1.16
CA ALA A 128 4.94 6.31 0.15
C ALA A 128 3.84 6.90 1.06
N GLY A 129 2.84 7.57 0.48
CA GLY A 129 1.73 8.18 1.23
C GLY A 129 0.66 7.20 1.75
N LYS A 130 0.70 5.93 1.37
CA LYS A 130 -0.42 4.99 1.62
C LYS A 130 -0.12 3.91 2.64
N SER A 131 1.13 3.67 3.02
CA SER A 131 1.56 2.58 3.92
C SER A 131 0.82 1.25 3.68
N PRO A 132 0.73 0.76 2.45
CA PRO A 132 -0.08 -0.41 2.15
C PRO A 132 0.54 -1.67 2.76
N VAL A 133 -0.31 -2.54 3.29
CA VAL A 133 0.10 -3.87 3.77
C VAL A 133 0.65 -4.71 2.61
N ARG A 134 0.03 -4.56 1.44
CA ARG A 134 0.31 -5.32 0.21
C ARG A 134 0.45 -4.40 -0.98
N VAL A 135 1.34 -4.78 -1.89
CA VAL A 135 1.63 -4.03 -3.12
C VAL A 135 0.42 -3.91 -4.04
N ASP A 136 -0.34 -4.98 -4.17
CA ASP A 136 -1.56 -5.02 -4.99
C ASP A 136 -2.64 -4.06 -4.47
N ASN A 137 -2.78 -3.89 -3.15
CA ASN A 137 -3.66 -2.89 -2.56
C ASN A 137 -3.19 -1.45 -2.85
N ALA A 138 -1.90 -1.25 -2.99
CA ALA A 138 -1.33 0.07 -3.31
C ALA A 138 -1.80 0.61 -4.67
N LEU A 139 -2.11 -0.27 -5.62
CA LEU A 139 -2.60 0.11 -6.96
C LEU A 139 -3.99 0.72 -6.95
N LYS A 140 -4.74 0.59 -5.84
CA LYS A 140 -6.13 1.08 -5.74
C LYS A 140 -6.19 2.60 -5.94
N GLY A 141 -6.84 3.02 -7.04
CA GLY A 141 -7.02 4.43 -7.41
C GLY A 141 -5.79 5.12 -7.99
N LEU A 142 -4.65 4.42 -8.19
CA LEU A 142 -3.44 5.00 -8.79
C LEU A 142 -3.32 4.75 -10.29
N ALA A 143 -3.89 3.67 -10.80
CA ALA A 143 -3.78 3.31 -12.20
C ALA A 143 -5.17 3.31 -12.87
N ALA A 144 -5.41 4.20 -13.83
CA ALA A 144 -6.65 4.23 -14.58
C ALA A 144 -6.90 2.88 -15.31
N GLY A 145 -8.13 2.35 -15.25
CA GLY A 145 -8.48 1.06 -15.86
C GLY A 145 -8.02 -0.17 -15.07
N VAL A 146 -7.46 0.02 -13.86
CA VAL A 146 -7.17 -1.05 -12.90
C VAL A 146 -8.20 -0.98 -11.77
N ASN A 147 -8.96 -2.05 -11.61
CA ASN A 147 -9.91 -2.18 -10.50
C ASN A 147 -9.32 -3.13 -9.45
N VAL A 148 -9.22 -2.64 -8.22
CA VAL A 148 -8.74 -3.39 -7.07
C VAL A 148 -9.85 -3.47 -6.04
N THR A 149 -10.40 -4.66 -5.83
CA THR A 149 -11.47 -4.91 -4.87
C THR A 149 -10.96 -5.80 -3.73
N SER A 150 -11.12 -5.33 -2.50
CA SER A 150 -10.81 -6.13 -1.32
C SER A 150 -11.91 -7.18 -1.12
N SER A 151 -11.55 -8.44 -0.93
CA SER A 151 -12.49 -9.53 -0.67
C SER A 151 -12.96 -9.54 0.79
N SER A 152 -12.12 -9.08 1.70
CA SER A 152 -12.43 -8.94 3.13
C SER A 152 -11.61 -7.81 3.75
N GLY A 153 -11.95 -7.42 4.99
CA GLY A 153 -11.16 -6.48 5.80
C GLY A 153 -10.08 -7.15 6.66
N GLN A 154 -9.87 -8.46 6.52
CA GLN A 154 -8.88 -9.19 7.31
C GLN A 154 -7.45 -8.76 6.97
N PRO A 155 -6.54 -8.73 7.96
CA PRO A 155 -5.13 -8.47 7.73
C PRO A 155 -4.54 -9.41 6.68
N GLY A 156 -3.79 -8.84 5.73
CA GLY A 156 -3.12 -9.62 4.68
C GLY A 156 -4.03 -10.22 3.61
N ALA A 157 -5.35 -10.00 3.66
CA ALA A 157 -6.29 -10.53 2.67
C ALA A 157 -5.92 -10.08 1.25
N SER A 158 -5.90 -11.03 0.32
CA SER A 158 -5.58 -10.76 -1.08
C SER A 158 -6.72 -10.02 -1.78
N PRO A 159 -6.46 -8.85 -2.37
CA PRO A 159 -7.45 -8.18 -3.19
C PRO A 159 -7.58 -8.87 -4.55
N LYS A 160 -8.72 -8.69 -5.18
CA LYS A 160 -8.91 -9.07 -6.59
C LYS A 160 -8.51 -7.88 -7.47
N VAL A 161 -7.51 -8.08 -8.32
CA VAL A 161 -7.04 -7.08 -9.28
C VAL A 161 -7.59 -7.43 -10.66
N ARG A 162 -8.19 -6.47 -11.35
CA ARG A 162 -8.72 -6.62 -12.71
C ARG A 162 -8.28 -5.46 -13.58
N ILE A 163 -7.77 -5.76 -14.77
CA ILE A 163 -7.35 -4.75 -15.75
C ILE A 163 -8.38 -4.78 -16.90
N ARG A 164 -9.04 -3.62 -17.12
CA ARG A 164 -10.09 -3.45 -18.14
C ARG A 164 -11.28 -4.41 -18.03
N GLY A 165 -11.49 -4.99 -16.85
CA GLY A 165 -12.63 -5.87 -16.57
C GLY A 165 -12.27 -7.36 -16.57
N THR A 166 -13.28 -8.21 -16.76
CA THR A 166 -13.19 -9.68 -16.73
C THR A 166 -13.38 -10.21 -18.13
N GLY A 167 -12.35 -10.80 -18.72
CA GLY A 167 -12.37 -11.33 -20.09
C GLY A 167 -12.66 -12.83 -20.18
N THR A 168 -12.73 -13.54 -19.05
CA THR A 168 -12.90 -14.99 -18.98
C THR A 168 -13.74 -15.38 -17.77
N ILE A 169 -14.41 -16.51 -17.84
CA ILE A 169 -15.13 -17.14 -16.71
C ILE A 169 -14.18 -17.89 -15.77
N SER A 170 -12.94 -18.14 -16.18
CA SER A 170 -11.90 -18.77 -15.39
C SER A 170 -11.08 -17.73 -14.61
N ASN A 171 -9.79 -17.91 -14.46
CA ASN A 171 -8.91 -16.96 -13.79
C ASN A 171 -8.70 -15.70 -14.65
N SER A 172 -9.15 -14.54 -14.14
CA SER A 172 -8.98 -13.23 -14.77
C SER A 172 -7.92 -12.37 -14.05
N ASP A 173 -7.05 -12.97 -13.24
CA ASP A 173 -5.97 -12.24 -12.58
C ASP A 173 -4.91 -11.80 -13.60
N PRO A 174 -4.31 -10.61 -13.45
CA PRO A 174 -3.23 -10.17 -14.29
C PRO A 174 -1.97 -11.01 -14.07
N LEU A 175 -1.08 -11.04 -15.06
CA LEU A 175 0.24 -11.61 -14.91
C LEU A 175 1.14 -10.64 -14.15
N TYR A 176 1.77 -11.10 -13.09
CA TYR A 176 2.75 -10.33 -12.33
C TYR A 176 4.16 -10.67 -12.79
N ILE A 177 4.97 -9.63 -13.07
CA ILE A 177 6.38 -9.76 -13.43
C ILE A 177 7.18 -8.91 -12.45
N VAL A 178 8.09 -9.52 -11.72
CA VAL A 178 8.95 -8.84 -10.74
C VAL A 178 10.39 -8.95 -11.18
N ASP A 179 11.05 -7.81 -11.43
CA ASP A 179 12.42 -7.72 -11.95
C ASP A 179 12.67 -8.62 -13.18
N GLY A 180 11.65 -8.71 -14.06
CA GLY A 180 11.70 -9.51 -15.28
C GLY A 180 11.28 -10.98 -15.13
N MET A 181 10.99 -11.45 -13.91
CA MET A 181 10.57 -12.83 -13.63
C MET A 181 9.05 -12.93 -13.44
N PRO A 182 8.33 -13.81 -14.15
CA PRO A 182 6.92 -14.05 -13.95
C PRO A 182 6.68 -14.76 -12.61
N ILE A 183 5.72 -14.26 -11.85
CA ILE A 183 5.36 -14.77 -10.53
C ILE A 183 3.93 -15.28 -10.55
N GLU A 184 3.69 -16.39 -9.89
CA GLU A 184 2.37 -16.96 -9.65
C GLU A 184 1.90 -16.64 -8.22
N GLY A 185 0.61 -16.40 -8.03
CA GLY A 185 -0.01 -16.26 -6.71
C GLY A 185 -0.15 -14.84 -6.17
N GLY A 186 0.47 -13.83 -6.75
CA GLY A 186 0.32 -12.42 -6.29
C GLY A 186 1.57 -11.83 -5.65
N LEU A 187 1.42 -10.61 -5.07
CA LEU A 187 2.54 -9.79 -4.60
C LEU A 187 2.66 -9.72 -3.06
N ASP A 188 2.12 -10.69 -2.34
CA ASP A 188 2.09 -10.72 -0.87
C ASP A 188 3.47 -10.88 -0.23
N TYR A 189 4.41 -11.49 -0.96
CA TYR A 189 5.79 -11.66 -0.51
C TYR A 189 6.64 -10.37 -0.67
N LEU A 190 6.17 -9.38 -1.44
CA LEU A 190 6.91 -8.14 -1.64
C LEU A 190 6.63 -7.13 -0.54
N ASN A 191 7.70 -6.49 -0.06
CA ASN A 191 7.55 -5.30 0.76
C ASN A 191 7.31 -4.08 -0.16
N PRO A 192 6.23 -3.30 0.03
CA PRO A 192 5.98 -2.09 -0.74
C PRO A 192 7.14 -1.10 -0.75
N SER A 193 7.89 -1.02 0.34
CA SER A 193 9.06 -0.12 0.46
C SER A 193 10.25 -0.51 -0.42
N ASP A 194 10.31 -1.78 -0.89
CA ASP A 194 11.37 -2.23 -1.80
C ASP A 194 11.07 -1.90 -3.27
N ILE A 195 9.92 -1.30 -3.57
CA ILE A 195 9.48 -1.04 -4.94
C ILE A 195 9.99 0.32 -5.41
N GLU A 196 10.55 0.35 -6.61
CA GLU A 196 10.91 1.57 -7.33
C GLU A 196 9.77 2.07 -8.22
N SER A 197 9.16 1.15 -8.99
CA SER A 197 8.01 1.47 -9.84
C SER A 197 7.11 0.27 -10.07
N ILE A 198 5.84 0.55 -10.36
CA ILE A 198 4.89 -0.44 -10.87
C ILE A 198 4.34 0.10 -12.20
N GLU A 199 4.41 -0.72 -13.23
CA GLU A 199 3.91 -0.39 -14.54
C GLU A 199 2.82 -1.38 -14.95
N VAL A 200 1.71 -0.85 -15.45
CA VAL A 200 0.57 -1.67 -15.84
C VAL A 200 0.42 -1.64 -17.36
N LEU A 201 0.68 -2.78 -18.00
CA LEU A 201 0.46 -3.00 -19.42
C LEU A 201 -0.96 -3.44 -19.65
N LYS A 202 -1.77 -2.56 -20.26
CA LYS A 202 -3.21 -2.78 -20.41
C LYS A 202 -3.58 -3.34 -21.77
N ASP A 203 -2.66 -3.26 -22.74
CA ASP A 203 -2.90 -3.62 -24.12
C ASP A 203 -2.29 -4.97 -24.46
N ALA A 204 -2.94 -5.72 -25.34
CA ALA A 204 -2.41 -6.98 -25.86
C ALA A 204 -1.08 -6.79 -26.59
N ALA A 205 -0.86 -5.64 -27.26
CA ALA A 205 0.37 -5.33 -27.95
C ALA A 205 1.56 -5.20 -26.99
N SER A 206 1.38 -4.50 -25.85
CA SER A 206 2.43 -4.37 -24.83
C SER A 206 2.68 -5.66 -24.05
N GLY A 207 1.64 -6.49 -23.91
CA GLY A 207 1.72 -7.79 -23.26
C GLY A 207 2.18 -8.94 -24.16
N ALA A 208 2.28 -8.74 -25.49
CA ALA A 208 2.47 -9.80 -26.49
C ALA A 208 3.71 -10.68 -26.22
N ILE A 209 4.79 -10.12 -25.71
CA ILE A 209 6.02 -10.88 -25.41
C ILE A 209 5.84 -11.90 -24.27
N TYR A 210 4.81 -11.75 -23.44
CA TYR A 210 4.45 -12.69 -22.36
C TYR A 210 3.44 -13.75 -22.81
N GLY A 211 3.04 -13.72 -24.10
CA GLY A 211 2.14 -14.69 -24.71
C GLY A 211 0.73 -14.66 -24.15
N ALA A 212 0.04 -15.80 -24.20
CA ALA A 212 -1.37 -15.95 -23.78
C ALA A 212 -1.60 -15.59 -22.29
N ARG A 213 -0.59 -15.72 -21.43
CA ARG A 213 -0.67 -15.37 -20.00
C ARG A 213 -0.93 -13.88 -19.78
N ALA A 214 -0.61 -13.02 -20.76
CA ALA A 214 -0.82 -11.58 -20.70
C ALA A 214 -2.24 -11.14 -21.12
N ALA A 215 -3.12 -12.06 -21.45
CA ALA A 215 -4.46 -11.74 -21.95
C ALA A 215 -5.30 -10.88 -20.98
N ASN A 216 -5.09 -11.03 -19.67
CA ASN A 216 -5.75 -10.26 -18.62
C ASN A 216 -4.94 -9.00 -18.19
N GLY A 217 -3.91 -8.62 -18.97
CA GLY A 217 -2.97 -7.55 -18.65
C GLY A 217 -1.77 -8.02 -17.85
N VAL A 218 -0.76 -7.16 -17.77
CA VAL A 218 0.51 -7.45 -17.07
C VAL A 218 0.83 -6.32 -16.10
N ILE A 219 1.26 -6.67 -14.91
CA ILE A 219 1.77 -5.75 -13.89
C ILE A 219 3.27 -6.01 -13.74
N LEU A 220 4.06 -5.04 -14.17
CA LEU A 220 5.51 -5.06 -14.03
C LEU A 220 5.88 -4.37 -12.73
N VAL A 221 6.65 -5.02 -11.90
CA VAL A 221 7.17 -4.45 -10.66
C VAL A 221 8.68 -4.40 -10.75
N THR A 222 9.22 -3.20 -10.63
CA THR A 222 10.67 -2.98 -10.56
C THR A 222 11.04 -2.70 -9.10
N THR A 223 12.01 -3.43 -8.58
CA THR A 223 12.49 -3.24 -7.21
C THR A 223 13.68 -2.29 -7.16
N LYS A 224 13.87 -1.65 -6.01
CA LYS A 224 14.93 -0.68 -5.77
C LYS A 224 16.31 -1.27 -5.99
N LYS A 225 17.18 -0.44 -6.56
CA LYS A 225 18.62 -0.71 -6.76
C LYS A 225 19.44 0.39 -6.10
N GLY A 226 20.73 0.18 -5.94
CA GLY A 226 21.63 1.23 -5.46
C GLY A 226 21.74 2.37 -6.48
N LYS A 227 21.99 3.57 -6.00
CA LYS A 227 22.28 4.74 -6.84
C LYS A 227 23.73 5.15 -6.63
N ILE A 228 24.39 5.61 -7.69
CA ILE A 228 25.81 6.07 -7.63
C ILE A 228 25.92 7.14 -6.58
N GLY A 229 26.87 7.00 -5.65
CA GLY A 229 27.11 7.91 -4.56
C GLY A 229 27.50 7.20 -3.26
N LYS A 230 27.52 7.96 -2.17
CA LYS A 230 27.81 7.41 -0.83
C LYS A 230 26.71 6.44 -0.41
N ALA A 231 27.07 5.43 0.39
CA ALA A 231 26.11 4.52 0.99
C ALA A 231 25.04 5.29 1.77
N GLN A 232 23.77 4.97 1.53
CA GLN A 232 22.62 5.53 2.24
C GLN A 232 21.99 4.45 3.10
N ILE A 233 21.76 4.78 4.36
CA ILE A 233 21.03 3.93 5.30
C ILE A 233 19.74 4.64 5.62
N ASN A 234 18.62 3.94 5.39
CA ASN A 234 17.29 4.45 5.72
C ASN A 234 16.64 3.50 6.72
N TYR A 235 16.00 4.08 7.73
CA TYR A 235 15.15 3.36 8.68
C TYR A 235 13.81 4.05 8.76
N ASN A 236 12.75 3.29 8.46
CA ASN A 236 11.37 3.74 8.59
C ASN A 236 10.68 2.94 9.67
N PHE A 237 10.00 3.62 10.56
CA PHE A 237 9.19 3.04 11.61
C PHE A 237 7.81 3.68 11.61
N SER A 238 6.78 2.85 11.68
CA SER A 238 5.43 3.32 11.94
C SER A 238 4.73 2.41 12.93
N TYR A 239 3.97 3.02 13.83
CA TYR A 239 3.12 2.34 14.79
C TYR A 239 1.78 3.07 14.86
N GLY A 240 0.70 2.31 14.86
CA GLY A 240 -0.64 2.87 14.90
C GLY A 240 -1.66 1.86 15.39
N TRP A 241 -2.90 2.32 15.50
CA TRP A 241 -4.04 1.50 15.88
C TRP A 241 -5.12 1.62 14.83
N GLN A 242 -5.86 0.55 14.65
CA GLN A 242 -7.01 0.48 13.75
C GLN A 242 -8.26 0.16 14.57
N SER A 243 -9.39 0.72 14.15
CA SER A 243 -10.70 0.42 14.68
C SER A 243 -11.73 0.37 13.56
N ALA A 244 -12.88 -0.21 13.82
CA ALA A 244 -14.01 -0.14 12.89
C ALA A 244 -14.51 1.30 12.77
N TRP A 245 -14.57 1.82 11.54
CA TRP A 245 -15.09 3.17 11.32
C TRP A 245 -16.57 3.31 11.72
N LYS A 246 -17.35 2.24 11.51
CA LYS A 246 -18.77 2.18 11.90
C LYS A 246 -19.15 0.73 12.17
N LYS A 247 -19.80 0.48 13.30
CA LYS A 247 -20.53 -0.75 13.59
C LYS A 247 -21.98 -0.61 13.09
N ARG A 248 -22.66 -1.71 12.90
CA ARG A 248 -24.09 -1.71 12.56
C ARG A 248 -24.93 -1.46 13.79
N ASP A 249 -25.96 -0.65 13.64
CA ASP A 249 -26.94 -0.50 14.70
C ASP A 249 -27.74 -1.81 14.84
N VAL A 250 -27.81 -2.34 16.03
CA VAL A 250 -28.56 -3.54 16.40
C VAL A 250 -29.57 -3.23 17.48
N THR A 251 -30.59 -4.07 17.62
CA THR A 251 -31.67 -3.87 18.56
C THR A 251 -31.24 -4.13 20.02
N SER A 252 -31.78 -3.37 20.96
CA SER A 252 -31.64 -3.67 22.39
C SER A 252 -32.35 -4.97 22.77
N ALA A 253 -32.05 -5.54 23.93
CA ALA A 253 -32.73 -6.73 24.43
C ALA A 253 -34.25 -6.53 24.56
N THR A 254 -34.68 -5.35 25.00
CA THR A 254 -36.09 -5.00 25.09
C THR A 254 -36.78 -4.93 23.76
N ASP A 255 -36.19 -4.20 22.78
CA ASP A 255 -36.75 -4.08 21.43
C ASP A 255 -36.77 -5.44 20.72
N TYR A 256 -35.69 -6.24 20.88
CA TYR A 256 -35.66 -7.60 20.41
C TYR A 256 -36.79 -8.45 20.97
N ALA A 257 -37.04 -8.41 22.28
CA ALA A 257 -38.08 -9.17 22.92
C ALA A 257 -39.51 -8.73 22.47
N ILE A 258 -39.73 -7.43 22.26
CA ILE A 258 -40.97 -6.89 21.71
C ILE A 258 -41.20 -7.43 20.30
N LEU A 259 -40.19 -7.32 19.42
CA LEU A 259 -40.27 -7.80 18.03
C LEU A 259 -40.49 -9.32 17.95
N GLN A 260 -39.84 -10.09 18.82
CA GLN A 260 -40.04 -11.54 18.88
C GLN A 260 -41.45 -11.92 19.36
N ASN A 261 -42.01 -11.20 20.32
CA ASN A 261 -43.39 -11.38 20.78
C ASN A 261 -44.39 -11.04 19.67
N GLU A 262 -44.18 -9.91 18.97
CA GLU A 262 -45.01 -9.52 17.85
C GLU A 262 -44.97 -10.58 16.72
N ARG A 263 -43.77 -11.09 16.40
CA ARG A 263 -43.61 -12.19 15.42
C ARG A 263 -44.38 -13.44 15.84
N ALA A 264 -44.29 -13.84 17.11
CA ALA A 264 -44.98 -15.01 17.64
C ALA A 264 -46.51 -14.86 17.55
N VAL A 265 -47.03 -13.72 18.01
CA VAL A 265 -48.48 -13.41 18.00
C VAL A 265 -49.00 -13.36 16.56
N ASN A 266 -48.30 -12.70 15.66
CA ASN A 266 -48.65 -12.66 14.22
C ASN A 266 -48.61 -14.03 13.57
N GLY A 267 -47.80 -14.97 14.10
CA GLY A 267 -47.75 -16.37 13.72
C GLY A 267 -48.76 -17.26 14.42
N GLY A 268 -49.70 -16.69 15.20
CA GLY A 268 -50.70 -17.44 15.96
C GLY A 268 -50.17 -18.17 17.19
N GLN A 269 -48.98 -17.78 17.70
CA GLN A 269 -48.34 -18.37 18.87
C GLN A 269 -48.43 -17.44 20.08
N ALA A 270 -48.24 -17.99 21.26
CA ALA A 270 -48.14 -17.18 22.47
C ALA A 270 -46.85 -16.33 22.46
N PRO A 271 -46.87 -15.17 23.15
CA PRO A 271 -45.66 -14.36 23.34
C PRO A 271 -44.51 -15.20 23.92
N ILE A 272 -43.30 -15.02 23.38
CA ILE A 272 -42.10 -15.74 23.84
C ILE A 272 -41.60 -15.20 25.17
N TYR A 273 -41.63 -13.88 25.33
CA TYR A 273 -41.22 -13.18 26.54
C TYR A 273 -42.46 -12.67 27.31
N ALA A 274 -42.60 -13.11 28.56
CA ALA A 274 -43.73 -12.73 29.39
C ALA A 274 -43.81 -11.22 29.66
N ASP A 275 -42.65 -10.62 29.92
CA ASP A 275 -42.51 -9.16 30.11
C ASP A 275 -41.22 -8.68 29.42
N PRO A 276 -41.31 -8.01 28.25
CA PRO A 276 -40.13 -7.49 27.52
C PRO A 276 -39.32 -6.44 28.30
N TYR A 277 -39.86 -5.90 29.38
CA TYR A 277 -39.16 -4.89 30.23
C TYR A 277 -38.48 -5.50 31.44
N LYS A 278 -38.69 -6.82 31.70
CA LYS A 278 -38.09 -7.56 32.82
C LYS A 278 -37.42 -8.84 32.31
N LEU A 279 -36.39 -8.65 31.52
CA LEU A 279 -35.68 -9.74 30.90
C LEU A 279 -34.57 -10.28 31.81
N THR A 280 -34.27 -11.55 31.66
CA THR A 280 -33.10 -12.21 32.23
C THR A 280 -32.27 -12.84 31.12
N ASP A 281 -30.94 -12.86 31.30
CA ASP A 281 -30.02 -13.52 30.38
C ASP A 281 -30.09 -15.06 30.54
N SER A 282 -29.29 -15.76 29.74
CA SER A 282 -29.18 -17.23 29.77
C SER A 282 -28.68 -17.80 31.12
N ASN A 283 -28.08 -16.99 31.97
CA ASN A 283 -27.67 -17.35 33.33
C ASN A 283 -28.76 -17.01 34.40
N GLY A 284 -29.86 -16.39 34.00
CA GLY A 284 -30.91 -15.93 34.93
C GLY A 284 -30.63 -14.55 35.54
N ASN A 285 -29.59 -13.83 35.15
CA ASN A 285 -29.31 -12.50 35.64
C ASN A 285 -30.22 -11.45 34.98
N PRO A 286 -30.71 -10.45 35.72
CA PRO A 286 -31.49 -9.37 35.14
C PRO A 286 -30.69 -8.63 34.06
N ILE A 287 -31.30 -8.41 32.90
CA ILE A 287 -30.71 -7.60 31.81
C ILE A 287 -31.05 -6.14 32.10
N ASN A 288 -29.98 -5.36 32.29
CA ASN A 288 -30.12 -3.91 32.49
C ASN A 288 -29.59 -3.20 31.21
N GLY A 289 -30.42 -2.35 30.61
CA GLY A 289 -30.04 -1.57 29.44
C GLY A 289 -30.10 -2.36 28.12
N PHE A 290 -29.03 -2.31 27.33
CA PHE A 290 -29.00 -2.81 25.98
C PHE A 290 -29.03 -4.36 25.87
N GLY A 291 -28.50 -5.05 26.86
CA GLY A 291 -28.23 -6.48 26.83
C GLY A 291 -26.84 -6.78 26.30
N THR A 292 -26.63 -7.92 25.67
CA THR A 292 -25.32 -8.29 25.09
C THR A 292 -25.17 -7.65 23.73
N ASP A 293 -24.21 -6.74 23.59
CA ASP A 293 -23.72 -6.28 22.29
C ASP A 293 -22.64 -7.23 21.80
N TRP A 294 -23.04 -8.12 20.91
CA TRP A 294 -22.14 -9.12 20.31
C TRP A 294 -21.08 -8.51 19.42
N GLN A 295 -21.33 -7.33 18.84
CA GLN A 295 -20.32 -6.63 18.05
C GLN A 295 -19.19 -6.12 18.94
N ASP A 296 -19.51 -5.52 20.10
CA ASP A 296 -18.50 -5.02 21.03
C ASP A 296 -17.60 -6.13 21.58
N LEU A 297 -18.11 -7.35 21.67
CA LEU A 297 -17.32 -8.50 22.11
C LEU A 297 -16.31 -8.99 21.06
N VAL A 298 -16.61 -8.84 19.77
CA VAL A 298 -15.77 -9.35 18.69
C VAL A 298 -14.86 -8.30 18.04
N PHE A 299 -15.24 -7.01 18.17
CA PHE A 299 -14.43 -5.92 17.64
C PHE A 299 -13.28 -5.55 18.58
N ASN A 300 -12.11 -5.32 18.00
CA ASN A 300 -10.96 -4.73 18.66
C ASN A 300 -10.83 -3.27 18.22
N ASP A 301 -11.20 -2.35 19.08
CA ASP A 301 -11.18 -0.91 18.77
C ASP A 301 -9.78 -0.31 18.83
N ASN A 302 -8.76 -1.08 19.23
CA ASN A 302 -7.37 -0.67 19.31
C ASN A 302 -6.43 -1.73 18.70
N ALA A 303 -6.77 -2.25 17.52
CA ALA A 303 -5.97 -3.26 16.84
C ALA A 303 -4.63 -2.67 16.39
N PRO A 304 -3.48 -3.10 16.96
CA PRO A 304 -2.18 -2.51 16.66
C PRO A 304 -1.68 -2.89 15.28
N VAL A 305 -0.99 -1.93 14.65
CA VAL A 305 -0.24 -2.11 13.42
C VAL A 305 1.15 -1.55 13.62
N GLN A 306 2.17 -2.32 13.28
CA GLN A 306 3.56 -1.88 13.34
C GLN A 306 4.32 -2.27 12.08
N ASN A 307 5.21 -1.37 11.66
CA ASN A 307 6.09 -1.57 10.53
C ASN A 307 7.50 -1.08 10.87
N HIS A 308 8.48 -1.91 10.61
CA HIS A 308 9.90 -1.60 10.76
C HIS A 308 10.60 -1.95 9.45
N GLU A 309 11.32 -1.00 8.89
CA GLU A 309 12.03 -1.18 7.63
C GLU A 309 13.40 -0.55 7.72
N VAL A 310 14.41 -1.31 7.39
CA VAL A 310 15.78 -0.83 7.24
C VAL A 310 16.27 -1.15 5.85
N SER A 311 16.94 -0.21 5.21
CA SER A 311 17.59 -0.45 3.92
C SER A 311 18.96 0.23 3.86
N ILE A 312 19.86 -0.40 3.13
CA ILE A 312 21.20 0.08 2.84
C ILE A 312 21.38 0.01 1.33
N SER A 313 21.74 1.12 0.72
CA SER A 313 21.95 1.17 -0.74
C SER A 313 23.13 2.04 -1.10
N GLY A 314 23.77 1.72 -2.21
CA GLY A 314 24.86 2.50 -2.77
C GLY A 314 25.35 1.90 -4.08
N ALA A 315 26.15 2.65 -4.81
CA ALA A 315 26.81 2.15 -6.00
C ALA A 315 28.16 2.82 -6.18
N SER A 316 29.07 2.04 -6.74
CA SER A 316 30.36 2.48 -7.28
C SER A 316 30.47 1.99 -8.73
N ASP A 317 31.56 2.29 -9.39
CA ASP A 317 31.83 1.84 -10.77
C ASP A 317 31.83 0.31 -10.90
N LYS A 318 32.08 -0.43 -9.81
CA LYS A 318 32.21 -1.90 -9.81
C LYS A 318 31.03 -2.63 -9.21
N ILE A 319 30.30 -2.00 -8.29
CA ILE A 319 29.19 -2.65 -7.61
C ILE A 319 28.05 -1.68 -7.37
N ASN A 320 26.84 -2.16 -7.63
CA ASN A 320 25.60 -1.52 -7.22
C ASN A 320 24.89 -2.48 -6.27
N TYR A 321 24.47 -2.00 -5.11
CA TYR A 321 23.85 -2.83 -4.09
C TYR A 321 22.64 -2.15 -3.45
N TYR A 322 21.62 -2.94 -3.16
CA TYR A 322 20.48 -2.62 -2.33
C TYR A 322 20.18 -3.79 -1.42
N LEU A 323 20.21 -3.54 -0.12
CA LEU A 323 19.88 -4.51 0.92
C LEU A 323 18.74 -3.97 1.74
N SER A 324 17.71 -4.76 2.02
CA SER A 324 16.61 -4.36 2.89
C SER A 324 16.16 -5.48 3.80
N MET A 325 15.60 -5.09 4.94
CA MET A 325 14.90 -5.94 5.88
C MET A 325 13.66 -5.22 6.37
N GLY A 326 12.51 -5.90 6.31
CA GLY A 326 11.23 -5.37 6.75
C GLY A 326 10.54 -6.33 7.70
N TYR A 327 9.97 -5.80 8.78
CA TYR A 327 9.07 -6.51 9.67
C TYR A 327 7.76 -5.75 9.77
N TYR A 328 6.67 -6.41 9.42
CA TYR A 328 5.32 -5.87 9.48
C TYR A 328 4.44 -6.79 10.31
N LYS A 329 3.68 -6.22 11.24
CA LYS A 329 2.66 -6.94 12.02
C LYS A 329 1.39 -6.12 12.09
N GLN A 330 0.25 -6.76 11.86
CA GLN A 330 -1.07 -6.17 11.96
C GLN A 330 -2.02 -7.13 12.67
N GLU A 331 -2.74 -6.65 13.67
CA GLU A 331 -3.85 -7.37 14.28
C GLU A 331 -5.16 -6.96 13.60
N GLY A 332 -6.09 -7.91 13.50
CA GLY A 332 -7.40 -7.66 12.92
C GLY A 332 -8.29 -6.86 13.85
N ILE A 333 -9.13 -6.04 13.26
CA ILE A 333 -10.19 -5.32 13.99
C ILE A 333 -11.34 -6.24 14.44
N VAL A 334 -11.36 -7.49 13.98
CA VAL A 334 -12.26 -8.55 14.44
C VAL A 334 -11.44 -9.77 14.77
N GLY A 335 -11.53 -10.26 16.00
CA GLY A 335 -10.83 -11.46 16.47
C GLY A 335 -9.31 -11.32 16.63
N GLY A 336 -8.72 -10.13 16.38
CA GLY A 336 -7.28 -9.90 16.50
C GLY A 336 -6.77 -10.05 17.93
N ASN A 337 -7.49 -9.51 18.89
CA ASN A 337 -7.19 -9.62 20.32
C ASN A 337 -7.28 -11.06 20.86
N TYR A 338 -7.94 -11.96 20.14
CA TYR A 338 -8.00 -13.39 20.44
C TYR A 338 -6.93 -14.21 19.67
N GLY A 339 -6.09 -13.55 18.87
CA GLY A 339 -5.03 -14.21 18.11
C GLY A 339 -5.48 -14.86 16.80
N HIS A 340 -6.75 -14.76 16.43
CA HIS A 340 -7.36 -15.46 15.28
C HIS A 340 -7.49 -14.62 14.01
N SER A 341 -7.07 -13.35 14.03
CA SER A 341 -7.06 -12.49 12.85
C SER A 341 -5.81 -11.63 12.85
N ASN A 342 -4.68 -12.21 12.45
CA ASN A 342 -3.37 -11.55 12.51
C ASN A 342 -2.59 -11.80 11.24
N TYR A 343 -1.75 -10.84 10.88
CA TYR A 343 -0.81 -10.92 9.76
C TYR A 343 0.57 -10.45 10.20
N GLU A 344 1.57 -11.27 9.93
CA GLU A 344 2.98 -10.98 10.22
C GLU A 344 3.80 -11.30 8.98
N ARG A 345 4.66 -10.38 8.57
CA ARG A 345 5.59 -10.56 7.45
C ARG A 345 6.99 -10.14 7.85
N LEU A 346 7.94 -11.03 7.70
CA LEU A 346 9.38 -10.75 7.71
C LEU A 346 9.89 -10.87 6.28
N SER A 347 10.48 -9.82 5.76
CA SER A 347 11.03 -9.77 4.40
C SER A 347 12.49 -9.35 4.43
N MET A 348 13.30 -9.95 3.58
CA MET A 348 14.70 -9.60 3.35
C MET A 348 14.94 -9.60 1.85
N ARG A 349 15.64 -8.59 1.34
CA ARG A 349 16.01 -8.46 -0.07
C ARG A 349 17.45 -8.05 -0.23
N SER A 350 18.07 -8.60 -1.26
CA SER A 350 19.42 -8.25 -1.67
C SER A 350 19.47 -8.17 -3.20
N ASN A 351 19.62 -6.98 -3.75
CA ASN A 351 19.77 -6.75 -5.18
C ASN A 351 21.18 -6.20 -5.43
N ASN A 352 22.00 -6.96 -6.17
CA ASN A 352 23.37 -6.59 -6.42
C ASN A 352 23.68 -6.70 -7.92
N ILE A 353 24.40 -5.71 -8.45
CA ILE A 353 24.93 -5.72 -9.81
C ILE A 353 26.43 -5.55 -9.69
N TYR A 354 27.17 -6.51 -10.21
CA TYR A 354 28.64 -6.51 -10.25
C TYR A 354 29.09 -6.19 -11.67
N ASN A 355 29.75 -5.06 -11.88
CA ASN A 355 30.38 -4.69 -13.14
C ASN A 355 31.74 -5.38 -13.22
N VAL A 356 31.77 -6.60 -13.74
CA VAL A 356 32.99 -7.44 -13.80
C VAL A 356 33.94 -6.93 -14.87
N LEU A 357 33.39 -6.55 -16.02
CA LEU A 357 34.14 -5.91 -17.11
C LEU A 357 33.40 -4.62 -17.49
N ASP A 358 34.11 -3.51 -17.41
CA ASP A 358 33.63 -2.21 -17.87
C ASP A 358 34.01 -1.97 -19.33
N ALA A 359 33.24 -1.13 -20.02
CA ALA A 359 33.46 -0.78 -21.41
C ALA A 359 34.62 0.22 -21.61
N SER A 360 35.35 0.58 -20.55
CA SER A 360 36.46 1.55 -20.62
C SER A 360 37.70 1.01 -21.37
N LYS A 361 37.78 -0.32 -21.50
CA LYS A 361 38.87 -1.01 -22.22
C LYS A 361 38.29 -1.73 -23.42
N ASP A 362 38.75 -1.37 -24.59
CA ASP A 362 38.42 -2.10 -25.80
C ASP A 362 39.12 -3.48 -25.81
N ARG A 363 38.33 -4.54 -25.90
CA ARG A 363 38.76 -5.94 -25.87
C ARG A 363 38.23 -6.66 -27.11
N ASN A 364 38.99 -7.58 -27.63
CA ASN A 364 38.64 -8.26 -28.87
C ASN A 364 37.39 -9.14 -28.81
N PHE A 365 36.94 -9.53 -27.62
CA PHE A 365 35.85 -10.50 -27.49
C PHE A 365 34.68 -9.97 -26.62
N LEU A 366 34.99 -9.43 -25.43
CA LEU A 366 33.95 -9.02 -24.47
C LEU A 366 34.33 -7.71 -23.78
N ASN A 367 33.59 -6.63 -24.08
CA ASN A 367 33.90 -5.30 -23.57
C ASN A 367 33.17 -4.99 -22.29
N LYS A 368 31.97 -5.57 -22.08
CA LYS A 368 31.17 -5.36 -20.88
C LYS A 368 30.61 -6.67 -20.36
N LEU A 369 30.71 -6.89 -19.04
CA LEU A 369 30.11 -8.01 -18.34
C LEU A 369 29.54 -7.52 -16.99
N ASP A 370 28.24 -7.53 -16.89
CA ASP A 370 27.52 -7.27 -15.63
C ASP A 370 26.91 -8.58 -15.13
N VAL A 371 27.08 -8.86 -13.84
CA VAL A 371 26.45 -9.98 -13.16
C VAL A 371 25.44 -9.44 -12.17
N THR A 372 24.16 -9.74 -12.38
CA THR A 372 23.07 -9.34 -11.50
C THR A 372 22.65 -10.51 -10.61
N VAL A 373 22.62 -10.30 -9.31
CA VAL A 373 22.19 -11.28 -8.33
C VAL A 373 21.08 -10.67 -7.48
N ASN A 374 19.87 -11.16 -7.64
CA ASN A 374 18.70 -10.74 -6.87
C ASN A 374 18.26 -11.90 -5.98
N MET A 375 18.21 -11.66 -4.67
CA MET A 375 17.75 -12.63 -3.68
C MET A 375 16.64 -11.98 -2.85
N ALA A 376 15.59 -12.74 -2.59
CA ALA A 376 14.54 -12.34 -1.67
C ALA A 376 14.13 -13.51 -0.79
N TYR A 377 13.94 -13.25 0.47
CA TYR A 377 13.36 -14.18 1.43
C TYR A 377 12.19 -13.50 2.11
N THR A 378 11.05 -14.17 2.14
CA THR A 378 9.88 -13.67 2.85
C THR A 378 9.20 -14.80 3.62
N ARG A 379 8.93 -14.53 4.89
CA ARG A 379 8.11 -15.39 5.74
C ARG A 379 6.83 -14.64 6.09
N VAL A 380 5.69 -15.22 5.71
CA VAL A 380 4.37 -14.71 6.07
C VAL A 380 3.73 -15.70 7.05
N LYS A 381 3.17 -15.17 8.14
CA LYS A 381 2.30 -15.88 9.06
C LYS A 381 0.97 -15.13 9.09
N SER A 382 -0.10 -15.80 8.73
CA SER A 382 -1.44 -15.22 8.72
C SER A 382 -2.41 -16.19 9.39
N THR A 383 -3.23 -15.64 10.27
CA THR A 383 -4.40 -16.30 10.83
C THR A 383 -5.63 -15.48 10.42
N GLY A 384 -6.71 -16.15 10.14
CA GLY A 384 -7.94 -15.49 9.72
C GLY A 384 -9.16 -16.17 10.31
N ILE A 385 -10.23 -15.41 10.43
CA ILE A 385 -11.56 -15.90 10.83
C ILE A 385 -12.42 -16.11 9.59
N ASP A 386 -13.40 -16.97 9.68
CA ASP A 386 -14.38 -17.12 8.62
C ASP A 386 -15.17 -15.83 8.43
N ALA A 387 -15.17 -15.32 7.20
CA ALA A 387 -15.83 -14.09 6.83
C ALA A 387 -16.71 -14.30 5.60
N ASN A 388 -17.65 -13.37 5.38
CA ASN A 388 -18.53 -13.36 4.21
C ASN A 388 -19.52 -14.55 4.10
N SER A 389 -19.81 -15.22 5.20
CA SER A 389 -20.90 -16.18 5.30
C SER A 389 -22.05 -15.59 6.09
N ILE A 390 -23.28 -15.80 5.66
CA ILE A 390 -24.47 -15.45 6.44
C ILE A 390 -24.56 -16.42 7.63
N TYR A 391 -24.15 -17.66 7.41
CA TYR A 391 -24.14 -18.73 8.37
C TYR A 391 -22.70 -19.05 8.81
N GLY A 392 -22.46 -19.12 10.10
CA GLY A 392 -21.17 -19.57 10.61
C GLY A 392 -20.01 -18.59 10.47
N SER A 393 -20.23 -17.31 10.17
CA SER A 393 -19.18 -16.27 10.26
C SER A 393 -19.27 -15.52 11.59
N VAL A 394 -18.10 -15.11 12.10
CA VAL A 394 -18.02 -14.33 13.36
C VAL A 394 -18.88 -13.07 13.29
N LEU A 395 -18.75 -12.28 12.22
CA LEU A 395 -19.53 -11.05 12.04
C LEU A 395 -21.02 -11.33 11.77
N GLY A 396 -21.35 -12.33 10.99
CA GLY A 396 -22.74 -12.75 10.74
C GLY A 396 -23.40 -13.14 12.04
N SER A 397 -22.77 -13.99 12.83
CA SER A 397 -23.29 -14.42 14.13
C SER A 397 -23.44 -13.24 15.10
N ALA A 398 -22.45 -12.33 15.16
CA ALA A 398 -22.52 -11.15 16.03
C ALA A 398 -23.66 -10.18 15.69
N LEU A 399 -24.13 -10.16 14.43
CA LEU A 399 -25.25 -9.32 14.01
C LEU A 399 -26.62 -9.95 14.29
N TYR A 400 -26.72 -11.28 14.35
CA TYR A 400 -28.00 -11.98 14.43
C TYR A 400 -28.29 -12.63 15.77
N LEU A 401 -27.27 -12.80 16.63
CA LEU A 401 -27.51 -13.38 17.95
C LEU A 401 -28.38 -12.49 18.82
N ALA A 402 -29.24 -13.15 19.61
CA ALA A 402 -30.14 -12.46 20.52
C ALA A 402 -29.35 -11.69 21.60
N PRO A 403 -29.65 -10.41 21.80
CA PRO A 403 -29.03 -9.61 22.88
C PRO A 403 -29.46 -10.03 24.29
N THR A 404 -30.43 -10.94 24.39
CA THR A 404 -30.86 -11.57 25.64
C THR A 404 -29.97 -12.74 26.08
N LEU A 405 -29.03 -13.17 25.25
CA LEU A 405 -28.08 -14.23 25.59
C LEU A 405 -26.86 -13.66 26.30
N ALA A 406 -26.41 -14.30 27.37
CA ALA A 406 -25.08 -14.06 27.93
C ALA A 406 -24.02 -14.70 27.03
N PRO A 407 -22.80 -14.17 26.93
CA PRO A 407 -21.73 -14.76 26.12
C PRO A 407 -21.37 -16.18 26.52
N THR A 408 -21.43 -16.48 27.81
CA THR A 408 -21.14 -17.78 28.39
C THR A 408 -22.16 -18.15 29.46
N VAL A 409 -22.33 -19.43 29.73
CA VAL A 409 -23.13 -19.99 30.81
C VAL A 409 -22.29 -20.83 31.75
N THR A 410 -22.56 -20.72 33.04
CA THR A 410 -21.83 -21.46 34.07
C THR A 410 -22.40 -22.87 34.29
N ASN A 411 -23.69 -23.06 34.04
CA ASN A 411 -24.39 -24.30 34.30
C ASN A 411 -24.35 -25.25 33.08
N SER A 412 -23.68 -26.39 33.25
CA SER A 412 -23.56 -27.40 32.20
C SER A 412 -24.91 -27.97 31.72
N ASN A 413 -25.90 -28.05 32.61
CA ASN A 413 -27.21 -28.56 32.20
C ASN A 413 -27.97 -27.55 31.34
N VAL A 414 -27.79 -26.25 31.57
CA VAL A 414 -28.32 -25.20 30.70
C VAL A 414 -27.65 -25.26 29.34
N ALA A 415 -26.31 -25.37 29.31
CA ALA A 415 -25.57 -25.50 28.08
C ALA A 415 -25.99 -26.74 27.27
N LYS A 416 -26.08 -27.89 27.91
CA LYS A 416 -26.46 -29.19 27.27
C LYS A 416 -27.88 -29.21 26.73
N LYS A 417 -28.84 -28.52 27.41
CA LYS A 417 -30.25 -28.50 27.00
C LYS A 417 -30.46 -27.99 25.57
N TYR A 418 -29.61 -27.06 25.12
CA TYR A 418 -29.72 -26.40 23.82
C TYR A 418 -28.67 -26.88 22.83
N TYR A 419 -27.91 -27.91 23.21
CA TYR A 419 -26.99 -28.55 22.28
C TYR A 419 -27.75 -29.21 21.14
N ASN A 420 -27.23 -29.12 19.95
CA ASN A 420 -27.91 -29.41 18.72
C ASN A 420 -28.65 -30.77 18.73
N THR A 421 -29.95 -30.76 18.66
CA THR A 421 -30.79 -31.96 18.58
C THR A 421 -30.74 -32.67 17.24
N TYR A 422 -30.04 -32.12 16.25
CA TYR A 422 -29.92 -32.70 14.92
C TYR A 422 -28.75 -33.68 14.75
N GLU A 423 -27.80 -33.70 15.67
CA GLU A 423 -26.74 -34.69 15.62
C GLU A 423 -27.20 -35.97 16.30
N ASP A 424 -27.18 -37.05 15.54
CA ASP A 424 -27.49 -38.37 16.06
C ASP A 424 -26.55 -38.71 17.22
N PRO A 425 -27.05 -38.89 18.43
CA PRO A 425 -26.23 -39.22 19.59
C PRO A 425 -25.60 -40.61 19.50
N ASN A 426 -25.96 -41.42 18.53
CA ASN A 426 -25.46 -42.75 18.41
C ASN A 426 -24.12 -42.85 17.65
N LYS A 427 -23.28 -43.75 18.08
CA LYS A 427 -22.10 -44.19 17.32
C LYS A 427 -22.54 -45.42 16.48
N TYR A 428 -22.15 -45.44 15.24
CA TYR A 428 -22.44 -46.55 14.31
C TYR A 428 -21.12 -47.23 13.90
N ASP A 429 -21.16 -48.53 13.71
CA ASP A 429 -20.11 -49.30 13.03
C ASP A 429 -20.19 -49.15 11.51
N ALA A 430 -19.27 -49.83 10.79
CA ALA A 430 -19.25 -49.80 9.32
C ALA A 430 -20.50 -50.43 8.69
N ASP A 431 -21.24 -51.25 9.43
CA ASP A 431 -22.43 -51.94 9.01
C ASP A 431 -23.72 -51.21 9.40
N GLY A 432 -23.57 -50.02 10.07
CA GLY A 432 -24.69 -49.18 10.47
C GLY A 432 -25.34 -49.56 11.79
N ASN A 433 -24.76 -50.47 12.59
CA ASN A 433 -25.31 -50.84 13.90
C ASN A 433 -24.85 -49.85 14.97
N ILE A 434 -25.72 -49.57 15.95
CA ILE A 434 -25.40 -48.72 17.07
C ILE A 434 -24.41 -49.44 18.01
N THR A 435 -23.19 -48.90 18.12
CA THR A 435 -22.13 -49.42 18.96
C THR A 435 -22.01 -48.75 20.34
N GLY A 436 -22.79 -47.70 20.54
CA GLY A 436 -22.84 -46.89 21.73
C GLY A 436 -23.36 -45.49 21.51
N THR A 437 -23.46 -44.73 22.57
CA THR A 437 -23.70 -43.30 22.48
C THR A 437 -22.36 -42.57 22.32
N ARG A 438 -22.33 -41.55 21.51
CA ARG A 438 -21.20 -40.61 21.49
C ARG A 438 -21.12 -40.01 22.89
N ASP A 439 -20.05 -40.32 23.62
CA ASP A 439 -19.78 -39.64 24.87
C ASP A 439 -19.69 -38.16 24.56
N THR A 440 -20.70 -37.46 25.08
CA THR A 440 -20.79 -36.04 25.23
C THR A 440 -19.71 -35.24 24.47
N TYR A 441 -20.12 -34.60 23.38
CA TYR A 441 -19.31 -33.52 22.79
C TYR A 441 -18.76 -32.68 23.92
N GLU A 442 -17.46 -32.49 23.96
CA GLU A 442 -16.85 -31.52 24.85
C GLU A 442 -17.37 -30.15 24.46
N LEU A 443 -18.31 -29.64 25.24
CA LEU A 443 -18.79 -28.28 25.05
C LEU A 443 -17.60 -27.33 25.22
N LEU A 444 -17.39 -26.48 24.24
CA LEU A 444 -16.32 -25.50 24.28
C LEU A 444 -16.48 -24.60 25.50
N ARG A 445 -15.36 -24.32 26.16
CA ARG A 445 -15.30 -23.49 27.35
C ARG A 445 -14.35 -22.33 27.16
N ASP A 446 -14.64 -21.25 27.87
CA ASP A 446 -13.71 -20.13 27.99
C ASP A 446 -12.54 -20.48 28.94
N ALA A 447 -11.59 -19.58 29.08
CA ALA A 447 -10.42 -19.74 29.97
C ALA A 447 -10.82 -19.87 31.47
N ASN A 448 -12.03 -19.48 31.84
CA ASN A 448 -12.57 -19.57 33.20
C ASN A 448 -13.36 -20.87 33.42
N GLY A 449 -13.47 -21.72 32.40
CA GLY A 449 -14.22 -22.97 32.47
C GLY A 449 -15.74 -22.84 32.23
N ASN A 450 -16.23 -21.66 31.87
CA ASN A 450 -17.62 -21.45 31.51
C ASN A 450 -17.91 -21.94 30.10
N TYR A 451 -19.12 -22.42 29.86
CA TYR A 451 -19.54 -22.90 28.55
C TYR A 451 -19.95 -21.74 27.65
N TYR A 452 -19.53 -21.73 26.41
CA TYR A 452 -20.03 -20.77 25.43
C TYR A 452 -21.54 -20.96 25.21
N THR A 453 -22.28 -19.87 25.19
CA THR A 453 -23.73 -19.89 24.99
C THR A 453 -24.07 -20.38 23.58
N ILE A 454 -25.05 -21.25 23.48
CA ILE A 454 -25.50 -21.82 22.21
C ILE A 454 -26.64 -20.94 21.64
N PRO A 455 -26.63 -20.58 20.37
CA PRO A 455 -27.63 -19.69 19.75
C PRO A 455 -29.09 -20.15 19.95
N GLY A 456 -29.35 -21.45 19.97
CA GLY A 456 -30.66 -22.01 20.21
C GLY A 456 -31.32 -21.58 21.53
N MET A 457 -30.55 -21.10 22.53
CA MET A 457 -31.07 -20.57 23.77
C MET A 457 -31.91 -19.30 23.58
N GLY A 458 -31.66 -18.52 22.51
CA GLY A 458 -32.40 -17.30 22.19
C GLY A 458 -33.54 -17.49 21.22
N GLY A 459 -33.87 -18.72 20.84
CA GLY A 459 -34.89 -19.02 19.84
C GLY A 459 -34.47 -18.58 18.39
N THR A 460 -33.20 -18.31 18.17
CA THR A 460 -32.63 -17.96 16.86
C THR A 460 -32.26 -19.20 16.05
N TYR A 461 -31.95 -19.00 14.77
CA TYR A 461 -31.69 -20.07 13.83
C TYR A 461 -30.53 -20.99 14.27
N GLN A 462 -30.68 -22.28 14.01
CA GLN A 462 -29.76 -23.36 14.39
C GLN A 462 -28.39 -23.30 13.72
N GLU A 463 -28.25 -22.52 12.64
CA GLU A 463 -27.03 -22.43 11.82
C GLU A 463 -26.05 -21.36 12.32
N MET A 464 -26.38 -20.65 13.39
CA MET A 464 -25.52 -19.62 13.96
C MET A 464 -24.68 -20.19 15.10
N ASN A 465 -23.45 -19.75 15.15
CA ASN A 465 -22.50 -20.15 16.18
C ASN A 465 -22.24 -18.96 17.14
N ASN A 466 -21.81 -19.26 18.34
CA ASN A 466 -21.32 -18.25 19.25
C ASN A 466 -20.03 -17.64 18.66
N PRO A 467 -19.98 -16.33 18.35
CA PRO A 467 -18.83 -15.72 17.70
C PRO A 467 -17.56 -15.78 18.53
N LEU A 468 -17.67 -15.82 19.87
CA LEU A 468 -16.52 -15.99 20.76
C LEU A 468 -15.97 -17.43 20.72
N ALA A 469 -16.85 -18.42 20.57
CA ALA A 469 -16.42 -19.82 20.40
C ALA A 469 -15.76 -20.09 19.03
N MET A 470 -15.98 -19.21 18.06
CA MET A 470 -15.35 -19.27 16.73
C MET A 470 -13.99 -18.56 16.71
N MET A 471 -13.66 -17.80 17.73
CA MET A 471 -12.40 -17.08 17.94
C MET A 471 -11.59 -17.72 19.07
#